data_ebab3e0dae7d3abee28e66944bea273d
#
_entry.id   ebab3e0dae7d3abee28e66944bea273d
#
_cell.length_a   1.000
_cell.length_b   1.000
_cell.length_c   1.000
_cell.angle_alpha   90.00
_cell.angle_beta   90.00
_cell.angle_gamma   90.00
#
_symmetry.space_group_name_H-M   'P 1'
#
loop_
_entity.id
_entity.type
_entity.pdbx_description
1 polymer ?
#
loop_
_entity_poly.entity_id
_entity_poly.type
_entity_poly.pdbx_seq_one_letter_code
_entity_poly.pdbx_strand_id
1 'polypeptide(L)'
;MFFLSQNQTDPSTQQIELCTNHKIEWVILAGYLKKITPELIEHVSQKIINIHPALLPDFGGKGMYGKHVHAAVLDAKSLTSGITIHLVNEVFDQGKILMQYTCKVEKNETVSSLEQKIRDLEIRYFPEAISRIVSNEGAY
;
A
#
# COMPACT_ATOMS: atom_id res chain seq x y z
N MET A 1 11.50 6.82 12.80
CA MET A 1 10.37 6.69 11.85
C MET A 1 10.03 8.07 11.33
N PHE A 2 9.95 8.26 10.02
CA PHE A 2 9.62 9.54 9.39
C PHE A 2 8.31 9.40 8.61
N PHE A 3 7.46 10.41 8.68
CA PHE A 3 6.19 10.45 7.94
C PHE A 3 6.30 11.44 6.78
N LEU A 4 5.99 10.99 5.57
CA LEU A 4 5.93 11.86 4.39
C LEU A 4 4.57 12.57 4.36
N SER A 5 4.58 13.90 4.39
CA SER A 5 3.35 14.69 4.29
C SER A 5 2.89 14.82 2.85
N GLN A 6 1.58 14.75 2.63
CA GLN A 6 0.98 14.97 1.30
C GLN A 6 0.97 16.44 0.87
N ASN A 7 1.28 17.38 1.77
CA ASN A 7 1.09 18.83 1.54
C ASN A 7 2.35 19.58 1.07
N GLN A 8 3.43 18.87 0.68
CA GLN A 8 4.67 19.53 0.24
C GLN A 8 4.65 19.86 -1.26
N THR A 9 5.13 21.04 -1.63
CA THR A 9 5.05 21.61 -2.98
C THR A 9 5.95 20.95 -4.03
N ASP A 10 7.09 20.37 -3.62
CA ASP A 10 7.91 19.46 -4.45
C ASP A 10 8.43 18.32 -3.57
N PRO A 11 7.72 17.21 -3.54
CA PRO A 11 8.02 16.15 -2.60
C PRO A 11 9.26 15.33 -2.96
N SER A 12 9.65 15.25 -4.23
CA SER A 12 10.67 14.29 -4.66
C SER A 12 12.06 14.59 -4.12
N THR A 13 12.54 15.83 -4.32
CA THR A 13 13.88 16.24 -3.87
C THR A 13 14.00 16.17 -2.34
N GLN A 14 12.99 16.67 -1.63
CA GLN A 14 12.99 16.62 -0.16
C GLN A 14 12.92 15.18 0.38
N GLN A 15 12.17 14.31 -0.27
CA GLN A 15 12.10 12.89 0.10
C GLN A 15 13.44 12.19 -0.09
N ILE A 16 14.13 12.44 -1.21
CA ILE A 16 15.46 11.90 -1.49
C ILE A 16 16.49 12.43 -0.48
N GLU A 17 16.48 13.74 -0.19
CA GLU A 17 17.35 14.33 0.83
C GLU A 17 17.11 13.71 2.21
N LEU A 18 15.86 13.50 2.58
CA LEU A 18 15.49 12.86 3.85
C LEU A 18 16.03 11.42 3.90
N CYS A 19 15.82 10.65 2.84
CA CYS A 19 16.33 9.28 2.74
C CYS A 19 17.86 9.24 2.86
N THR A 20 18.56 10.15 2.19
CA THR A 20 20.01 10.24 2.22
C THR A 20 20.52 10.62 3.60
N ASN A 21 20.01 11.71 4.19
CA ASN A 21 20.49 12.25 5.47
C ASN A 21 20.27 11.28 6.64
N HIS A 22 19.21 10.47 6.57
CA HIS A 22 18.87 9.51 7.61
C HIS A 22 19.21 8.06 7.27
N LYS A 23 19.90 7.83 6.14
CA LYS A 23 20.29 6.49 5.67
C LYS A 23 19.08 5.53 5.64
N ILE A 24 17.96 6.01 5.07
CA ILE A 24 16.73 5.22 4.96
C ILE A 24 16.93 4.15 3.88
N GLU A 25 16.73 2.90 4.24
CA GLU A 25 16.80 1.77 3.32
C GLU A 25 15.43 1.36 2.78
N TRP A 26 14.38 1.47 3.60
CA TRP A 26 13.01 1.12 3.24
C TRP A 26 12.06 2.29 3.42
N VAL A 27 11.17 2.46 2.46
CA VAL A 27 10.05 3.41 2.55
C VAL A 27 8.74 2.62 2.65
N ILE A 28 7.92 2.95 3.62
CA ILE A 28 6.63 2.29 3.86
C ILE A 28 5.51 3.28 3.57
N LEU A 29 4.64 2.94 2.64
CA LEU A 29 3.47 3.74 2.28
C LEU A 29 2.22 3.13 2.92
N ALA A 30 1.47 3.97 3.63
CA ALA A 30 0.18 3.64 4.21
C ALA A 30 -0.78 4.81 3.98
N GLY A 31 -1.74 4.65 3.08
CA GLY A 31 -2.66 5.72 2.70
C GLY A 31 -2.01 6.88 1.94
N TYR A 32 -0.88 6.64 1.29
CA TYR A 32 -0.22 7.63 0.44
C TYR A 32 -0.84 7.61 -0.96
N LEU A 33 -1.46 8.72 -1.38
CA LEU A 33 -2.28 8.78 -2.60
C LEU A 33 -1.59 9.37 -3.81
N LYS A 34 -0.41 9.97 -3.61
CA LYS A 34 0.36 10.56 -4.71
C LYS A 34 1.23 9.49 -5.38
N LYS A 35 1.53 9.72 -6.65
CA LYS A 35 2.48 8.88 -7.38
C LYS A 35 3.88 9.09 -6.79
N ILE A 36 4.60 8.01 -6.55
CA ILE A 36 6.02 8.05 -6.19
C ILE A 36 6.81 8.31 -7.47
N THR A 37 7.82 9.18 -7.39
CA THR A 37 8.63 9.52 -8.54
C THR A 37 9.64 8.42 -8.87
N PRO A 38 9.99 8.22 -10.14
CA PRO A 38 11.02 7.24 -10.54
C PRO A 38 12.35 7.47 -9.81
N GLU A 39 12.73 8.73 -9.60
CA GLU A 39 13.98 9.10 -8.92
C GLU A 39 14.01 8.60 -7.47
N LEU A 40 12.89 8.69 -6.73
CA LEU A 40 12.82 8.15 -5.38
C LEU A 40 12.83 6.62 -5.38
N ILE A 41 12.12 5.99 -6.33
CA ILE A 41 12.10 4.52 -6.47
C ILE A 41 13.53 4.00 -6.69
N GLU A 42 14.26 4.61 -7.61
CA GLU A 42 15.65 4.25 -7.92
C GLU A 42 16.59 4.52 -6.73
N HIS A 43 16.43 5.70 -6.07
CA HIS A 43 17.26 6.11 -4.95
C HIS A 43 17.25 5.10 -3.79
N VAL A 44 16.08 4.55 -3.47
CA VAL A 44 15.95 3.52 -2.42
C VAL A 44 16.02 2.09 -2.96
N SER A 45 16.62 1.90 -4.14
CA SER A 45 16.83 0.59 -4.76
C SER A 45 15.55 -0.26 -4.84
N GLN A 46 14.42 0.38 -5.17
CA GLN A 46 13.08 -0.23 -5.25
C GLN A 46 12.55 -0.79 -3.90
N LYS A 47 13.13 -0.41 -2.78
CA LYS A 47 12.71 -0.83 -1.43
C LYS A 47 11.56 0.07 -0.91
N ILE A 48 10.46 0.13 -1.64
CA ILE A 48 9.24 0.84 -1.24
C ILE A 48 8.10 -0.17 -1.15
N ILE A 49 7.49 -0.26 0.02
CA ILE A 49 6.33 -1.12 0.30
C ILE A 49 5.08 -0.25 0.37
N ASN A 50 4.01 -0.69 -0.27
CA ASN A 50 2.68 -0.10 -0.12
C ASN A 50 1.69 -1.17 0.36
N ILE A 51 0.69 -0.73 1.14
CA ILE A 51 -0.48 -1.53 1.46
C ILE A 51 -1.67 -0.99 0.68
N HIS A 52 -2.32 -1.87 -0.08
CA HIS A 52 -3.53 -1.59 -0.84
C HIS A 52 -4.75 -2.28 -0.22
N PRO A 53 -5.87 -1.58 -0.02
CA PRO A 53 -7.03 -2.09 0.73
C PRO A 53 -7.97 -2.99 -0.09
N ALA A 54 -7.41 -3.77 -1.01
CA ALA A 54 -8.12 -4.81 -1.77
C ALA A 54 -7.15 -5.92 -2.21
N LEU A 55 -7.68 -6.96 -2.83
CA LEU A 55 -6.89 -8.05 -3.40
C LEU A 55 -6.46 -7.70 -4.83
N LEU A 56 -5.20 -7.29 -4.98
CA LEU A 56 -4.62 -7.05 -6.31
C LEU A 56 -4.44 -8.38 -7.07
N PRO A 57 -4.50 -8.35 -8.42
CA PRO A 57 -4.55 -7.17 -9.29
C PRO A 57 -5.93 -6.53 -9.44
N ASP A 58 -6.98 -7.14 -8.90
CA ASP A 58 -8.32 -6.58 -8.95
C ASP A 58 -8.44 -5.33 -8.05
N PHE A 59 -9.31 -4.41 -8.41
CA PHE A 59 -9.59 -3.20 -7.63
C PHE A 59 -8.35 -2.34 -7.32
N GLY A 60 -7.32 -2.38 -8.19
CA GLY A 60 -6.13 -1.54 -8.12
C GLY A 60 -6.11 -0.45 -9.16
N GLY A 61 -5.10 0.44 -9.09
CA GLY A 61 -4.85 1.49 -10.06
C GLY A 61 -5.46 2.84 -9.71
N LYS A 62 -5.42 3.75 -10.69
CA LYS A 62 -5.83 5.14 -10.49
C LYS A 62 -7.29 5.24 -10.02
N GLY A 63 -7.51 5.94 -8.92
CA GLY A 63 -8.85 6.16 -8.34
C GLY A 63 -9.30 5.08 -7.35
N MET A 64 -8.59 3.97 -7.22
CA MET A 64 -8.89 2.88 -6.30
C MET A 64 -8.29 3.12 -4.91
N TYR A 65 -8.90 4.03 -4.14
CA TYR A 65 -8.49 4.38 -2.78
C TYR A 65 -9.70 4.73 -1.90
N GLY A 66 -9.52 4.64 -0.59
CA GLY A 66 -10.54 4.96 0.40
C GLY A 66 -11.84 4.21 0.12
N LYS A 67 -12.98 4.91 0.20
CA LYS A 67 -14.30 4.31 0.00
C LYS A 67 -14.56 3.81 -1.43
N HIS A 68 -13.86 4.34 -2.42
CA HIS A 68 -14.06 3.95 -3.83
C HIS A 68 -13.68 2.49 -4.08
N VAL A 69 -12.60 2.01 -3.49
CA VAL A 69 -12.18 0.62 -3.64
C VAL A 69 -13.19 -0.35 -2.99
N HIS A 70 -13.71 -0.02 -1.81
CA HIS A 70 -14.70 -0.86 -1.13
C HIS A 70 -16.04 -0.88 -1.88
N ALA A 71 -16.47 0.27 -2.42
CA ALA A 71 -17.64 0.35 -3.28
C ALA A 71 -17.48 -0.53 -4.52
N ALA A 72 -16.33 -0.48 -5.19
CA ALA A 72 -16.03 -1.29 -6.36
C ALA A 72 -16.08 -2.81 -6.05
N VAL A 73 -15.56 -3.24 -4.91
CA VAL A 73 -15.62 -4.63 -4.43
C VAL A 73 -17.09 -5.08 -4.26
N LEU A 74 -17.93 -4.23 -3.64
CA LEU A 74 -19.34 -4.54 -3.42
C LEU A 74 -20.14 -4.53 -4.73
N ASP A 75 -19.89 -3.57 -5.61
CA ASP A 75 -20.56 -3.47 -6.93
C ASP A 75 -20.23 -4.68 -7.82
N ALA A 76 -19.00 -5.19 -7.72
CA ALA A 76 -18.60 -6.42 -8.39
C ALA A 76 -19.18 -7.70 -7.75
N LYS A 77 -19.92 -7.58 -6.64
CA LYS A 77 -20.47 -8.70 -5.87
C LYS A 77 -19.38 -9.73 -5.49
N SER A 78 -18.19 -9.26 -5.20
CA SER A 78 -17.08 -10.11 -4.80
C SER A 78 -17.39 -10.80 -3.47
N LEU A 79 -17.12 -12.09 -3.37
CA LEU A 79 -17.36 -12.87 -2.14
C LEU A 79 -16.22 -12.70 -1.13
N THR A 80 -15.08 -12.18 -1.59
CA THR A 80 -13.89 -11.95 -0.77
C THR A 80 -13.29 -10.59 -1.07
N SER A 81 -12.69 -10.00 -0.05
CA SER A 81 -11.83 -8.82 -0.14
C SER A 81 -10.60 -9.04 0.74
N GLY A 82 -9.78 -8.02 0.91
CA GLY A 82 -8.60 -8.16 1.74
C GLY A 82 -7.64 -6.99 1.59
N ILE A 83 -6.41 -7.23 1.98
CA ILE A 83 -5.29 -6.30 1.80
C ILE A 83 -4.21 -6.94 0.96
N THR A 84 -3.51 -6.11 0.19
CA THR A 84 -2.33 -6.51 -0.57
C THR A 84 -1.14 -5.66 -0.16
N ILE A 85 -0.06 -6.31 0.22
CA ILE A 85 1.24 -5.68 0.50
C ILE A 85 2.13 -5.97 -0.70
N HIS A 86 2.62 -4.92 -1.35
CA HIS A 86 3.38 -5.04 -2.60
C HIS A 86 4.54 -4.04 -2.65
N LEU A 87 5.53 -4.33 -3.48
CA LEU A 87 6.55 -3.37 -3.85
C LEU A 87 5.95 -2.31 -4.77
N VAL A 88 6.44 -1.08 -4.64
CA VAL A 88 6.02 0.04 -5.51
C VAL A 88 6.92 0.10 -6.73
N ASN A 89 6.31 0.25 -7.89
CA ASN A 89 6.96 0.60 -9.14
C ASN A 89 6.35 1.89 -9.72
N GLU A 90 6.70 2.23 -10.94
CA GLU A 90 6.23 3.46 -11.59
C GLU A 90 4.73 3.47 -11.93
N VAL A 91 4.06 2.31 -11.81
CA VAL A 91 2.64 2.17 -12.13
C VAL A 91 1.86 1.85 -10.87
N PHE A 92 0.77 2.58 -10.62
CA PHE A 92 -0.08 2.36 -9.44
C PHE A 92 -0.51 0.90 -9.30
N ASP A 93 -0.25 0.33 -8.12
CA ASP A 93 -0.70 -1.00 -7.66
C ASP A 93 -0.26 -2.18 -8.57
N GLN A 94 0.78 -2.00 -9.39
CA GLN A 94 1.29 -3.03 -10.31
C GLN A 94 2.67 -3.58 -9.92
N GLY A 95 3.20 -3.17 -8.78
CA GLY A 95 4.44 -3.75 -8.27
C GLY A 95 4.26 -5.19 -7.78
N LYS A 96 5.39 -5.87 -7.55
CA LYS A 96 5.40 -7.27 -7.10
C LYS A 96 4.62 -7.43 -5.80
N ILE A 97 3.62 -8.30 -5.80
CA ILE A 97 2.87 -8.69 -4.60
C ILE A 97 3.78 -9.50 -3.69
N LEU A 98 3.86 -9.10 -2.43
CA LEU A 98 4.64 -9.77 -1.40
C LEU A 98 3.75 -10.63 -0.50
N MET A 99 2.63 -10.09 -0.04
CA MET A 99 1.68 -10.78 0.86
C MET A 99 0.26 -10.30 0.60
N GLN A 100 -0.71 -11.18 0.84
CA GLN A 100 -2.14 -10.85 0.82
C GLN A 100 -2.82 -11.51 2.02
N TYR A 101 -3.79 -10.79 2.61
CA TYR A 101 -4.65 -11.30 3.67
C TYR A 101 -6.10 -11.04 3.28
N THR A 102 -6.95 -12.05 3.45
CA THR A 102 -8.33 -12.04 2.95
C THR A 102 -9.35 -11.94 4.06
N CYS A 103 -10.51 -11.38 3.74
CA CYS A 103 -11.73 -11.48 4.54
C CYS A 103 -12.92 -11.81 3.65
N LYS A 104 -13.94 -12.39 4.27
CA LYS A 104 -15.21 -12.67 3.60
C LYS A 104 -16.04 -11.39 3.49
N VAL A 105 -16.67 -11.18 2.34
CA VAL A 105 -17.68 -10.14 2.11
C VAL A 105 -19.05 -10.77 2.35
N GLU A 106 -19.78 -10.24 3.32
CA GLU A 106 -21.10 -10.77 3.68
C GLU A 106 -22.20 -10.26 2.73
N LYS A 107 -23.32 -10.99 2.65
CA LYS A 107 -24.42 -10.65 1.74
C LYS A 107 -24.98 -9.23 1.95
N ASN A 108 -24.95 -8.75 3.18
CA ASN A 108 -25.47 -7.43 3.58
C ASN A 108 -24.32 -6.47 3.94
N GLU A 109 -23.12 -6.69 3.37
CA GLU A 109 -21.97 -5.83 3.61
C GLU A 109 -22.22 -4.42 3.09
N THR A 110 -21.80 -3.42 3.86
CA THR A 110 -21.81 -2.01 3.44
C THR A 110 -20.39 -1.54 3.19
N VAL A 111 -20.24 -0.42 2.49
CA VAL A 111 -18.92 0.21 2.29
C VAL A 111 -18.23 0.46 3.64
N SER A 112 -18.98 0.96 4.63
CA SER A 112 -18.43 1.27 5.95
C SER A 112 -18.02 0.02 6.74
N SER A 113 -18.82 -1.06 6.70
CA SER A 113 -18.47 -2.29 7.40
C SER A 113 -17.28 -3.01 6.74
N LEU A 114 -17.21 -2.99 5.41
CA LEU A 114 -16.07 -3.53 4.68
C LEU A 114 -14.80 -2.73 4.96
N GLU A 115 -14.88 -1.39 4.93
CA GLU A 115 -13.76 -0.51 5.30
C GLU A 115 -13.23 -0.84 6.70
N GLN A 116 -14.11 -1.07 7.68
CA GLN A 116 -13.69 -1.45 9.03
C GLN A 116 -12.98 -2.82 9.05
N LYS A 117 -13.51 -3.83 8.37
CA LYS A 117 -12.85 -5.14 8.25
C LYS A 117 -11.45 -5.02 7.63
N ILE A 118 -11.31 -4.23 6.58
CA ILE A 118 -10.03 -4.01 5.92
C ILE A 118 -9.05 -3.30 6.86
N ARG A 119 -9.50 -2.28 7.58
CA ARG A 119 -8.69 -1.59 8.59
C ARG A 119 -8.21 -2.53 9.69
N ASP A 120 -9.06 -3.43 10.14
CA ASP A 120 -8.69 -4.44 11.16
C ASP A 120 -7.60 -5.40 10.62
N LEU A 121 -7.68 -5.79 9.34
CA LEU A 121 -6.62 -6.57 8.69
C LEU A 121 -5.31 -5.78 8.60
N GLU A 122 -5.37 -4.50 8.21
CA GLU A 122 -4.19 -3.62 8.15
C GLU A 122 -3.49 -3.53 9.50
N ILE A 123 -4.24 -3.20 10.57
CA ILE A 123 -3.70 -3.07 11.93
C ILE A 123 -3.07 -4.38 12.39
N ARG A 124 -3.70 -5.50 12.09
CA ARG A 124 -3.25 -6.82 12.56
C ARG A 124 -2.02 -7.33 11.82
N TYR A 125 -1.99 -7.21 10.49
CA TYR A 125 -1.01 -7.93 9.67
C TYR A 125 0.09 -7.07 9.09
N PHE A 126 -0.14 -5.77 8.87
CA PHE A 126 0.84 -4.92 8.22
C PHE A 126 2.14 -4.76 9.02
N PRO A 127 2.13 -4.55 10.34
CA PRO A 127 3.38 -4.44 11.11
C PRO A 127 4.22 -5.71 11.06
N GLU A 128 3.58 -6.88 11.15
CA GLU A 128 4.27 -8.18 11.06
C GLU A 128 4.84 -8.41 9.66
N ALA A 129 4.08 -8.08 8.62
CA ALA A 129 4.53 -8.19 7.24
C ALA A 129 5.75 -7.29 6.96
N ILE A 130 5.73 -6.03 7.40
CA ILE A 130 6.89 -5.14 7.29
C ILE A 130 8.11 -5.76 7.97
N SER A 131 7.96 -6.24 9.19
CA SER A 131 9.06 -6.86 9.94
C SER A 131 9.67 -8.03 9.18
N ARG A 132 8.83 -8.91 8.62
CA ARG A 132 9.29 -10.06 7.81
C ARG A 132 10.02 -9.64 6.54
N ILE A 133 9.46 -8.66 5.81
CA ILE A 133 10.03 -8.20 4.54
C ILE A 133 11.40 -7.54 4.78
N VAL A 134 11.49 -6.66 5.76
CA VAL A 134 12.73 -5.93 6.06
C VAL A 134 13.81 -6.85 6.62
N SER A 135 13.43 -7.87 7.40
CA SER A 135 14.40 -8.84 7.97
C SER A 135 14.92 -9.86 6.95
N ASN A 136 14.19 -10.13 5.86
CA ASN A 136 14.55 -11.09 4.82
C ASN A 136 15.14 -10.40 3.59
N GLU A 137 16.00 -9.42 3.79
CA GLU A 137 16.69 -8.74 2.70
C GLU A 137 17.40 -9.72 1.75
N GLY A 138 16.99 -9.71 0.48
CA GLY A 138 17.53 -10.56 -0.58
C GLY A 138 16.62 -11.72 -1.03
N ALA A 139 15.45 -11.93 -0.40
CA ALA A 139 14.48 -12.95 -0.81
C ALA A 139 13.36 -12.42 -1.74
N TYR A 140 13.37 -11.11 -2.09
CA TYR A 140 12.30 -10.48 -2.87
C TYR A 140 12.76 -9.89 -4.19
#